data_c1a1bc4e9dbc82beaa7e20a30a18ab39
#
_entry.id   c1a1bc4e9dbc82beaa7e20a30a18ab39
#
_cell.length_a   1.000
_cell.length_b   1.000
_cell.length_c   1.000
_cell.angle_alpha   90.00
_cell.angle_beta   90.00
_cell.angle_gamma   90.00
#
_symmetry.space_group_name_H-M   'P 1'
#
loop_
_entity.id
_entity.type
_entity.pdbx_description
1 polymer ?
#
loop_
_entity_poly.entity_id
_entity_poly.type
_entity_poly.pdbx_seq_one_letter_code
_entity_poly.pdbx_strand_id
1 'polypeptide(L)'
;MSLINETAIRTPGVYVTEIPTLPPSVAQVSTAVPAFIGYTQKASDYDGTDLNEKPTKIYSLKEFEDFFGAADNETNIEVNLVRKTENGKAVLKSAKAAFKTGTKASLHTMFYALRLYFENGGGPCYIVSIAKTGSEATVDNTKLQKGLEALAAFDEPTLIVFPEGQGISNGANYYSLVTLALKQCADLQDRFTL
;
A
#
# COMPACT_ATOMS: atom_id res chain seq x y z
N MET A 1 -6.76 -18.71 -36.36
CA MET A 1 -8.00 -18.42 -37.11
C MET A 1 -8.14 -19.48 -38.19
N SER A 2 -9.07 -20.41 -38.07
CA SER A 2 -9.29 -21.43 -39.10
C SER A 2 -10.31 -20.87 -40.09
N LEU A 3 -9.83 -20.35 -41.20
CA LEU A 3 -10.70 -20.02 -42.33
C LEU A 3 -11.21 -21.32 -42.93
N ILE A 4 -12.51 -21.40 -43.21
CA ILE A 4 -13.07 -22.53 -43.93
C ILE A 4 -12.39 -22.56 -45.30
N ASN A 5 -11.72 -23.66 -45.61
CA ASN A 5 -11.13 -23.85 -46.93
C ASN A 5 -12.22 -24.26 -47.92
N GLU A 6 -12.72 -23.34 -48.72
CA GLU A 6 -13.81 -23.53 -49.68
C GLU A 6 -13.50 -24.66 -50.67
N THR A 7 -12.24 -24.92 -50.99
CA THR A 7 -11.83 -26.00 -51.89
C THR A 7 -11.91 -27.39 -51.28
N ALA A 8 -12.05 -27.48 -49.94
CA ALA A 8 -12.20 -28.75 -49.22
C ALA A 8 -13.65 -29.15 -48.99
N ILE A 9 -14.61 -28.27 -49.30
CA ILE A 9 -16.04 -28.53 -49.13
C ILE A 9 -16.56 -29.34 -50.30
N ARG A 10 -16.96 -30.61 -50.06
CA ARG A 10 -17.42 -31.52 -51.09
C ARG A 10 -18.92 -31.78 -51.07
N THR A 11 -19.63 -31.34 -50.05
CA THR A 11 -21.07 -31.59 -49.88
C THR A 11 -21.84 -30.28 -50.04
N PRO A 12 -22.90 -30.22 -50.87
CA PRO A 12 -23.76 -29.04 -50.93
C PRO A 12 -24.42 -28.80 -49.57
N GLY A 13 -24.29 -27.56 -49.06
CA GLY A 13 -24.84 -27.15 -47.77
C GLY A 13 -24.64 -25.67 -47.52
N VAL A 14 -25.22 -25.16 -46.45
CA VAL A 14 -24.97 -23.80 -45.98
C VAL A 14 -23.88 -23.86 -44.90
N TYR A 15 -22.77 -23.18 -45.14
CA TYR A 15 -21.65 -23.10 -44.24
C TYR A 15 -21.59 -21.68 -43.65
N VAL A 16 -21.68 -21.57 -42.36
CA VAL A 16 -21.62 -20.28 -41.65
C VAL A 16 -20.25 -20.13 -41.02
N THR A 17 -19.52 -19.08 -41.40
CA THR A 17 -18.27 -18.68 -40.74
C THR A 17 -18.49 -17.38 -40.03
N GLU A 18 -18.32 -17.39 -38.72
CA GLU A 18 -18.31 -16.15 -37.94
C GLU A 18 -16.95 -15.43 -38.14
N ILE A 19 -17.00 -14.29 -38.78
CA ILE A 19 -15.84 -13.39 -38.88
C ILE A 19 -16.01 -12.33 -37.83
N PRO A 20 -15.16 -12.29 -36.77
CA PRO A 20 -15.21 -11.23 -35.80
C PRO A 20 -14.89 -9.90 -36.47
N THR A 21 -15.87 -9.02 -36.60
CA THR A 21 -15.73 -7.70 -37.24
C THR A 21 -15.13 -6.66 -36.33
N LEU A 22 -15.05 -6.95 -35.03
CA LEU A 22 -14.40 -6.07 -34.05
C LEU A 22 -13.05 -6.67 -33.66
N PRO A 23 -11.98 -5.86 -33.60
CA PRO A 23 -10.74 -6.31 -32.99
C PRO A 23 -11.04 -6.74 -31.55
N PRO A 24 -10.41 -7.81 -31.04
CA PRO A 24 -10.57 -8.18 -29.65
C PRO A 24 -10.22 -6.95 -28.80
N SER A 25 -11.20 -6.40 -28.10
CA SER A 25 -10.96 -5.33 -27.13
C SER A 25 -10.22 -5.97 -25.96
N VAL A 26 -8.91 -5.95 -26.02
CA VAL A 26 -8.09 -6.23 -24.83
C VAL A 26 -8.31 -5.06 -23.89
N ALA A 27 -9.19 -5.23 -22.92
CA ALA A 27 -9.27 -4.30 -21.82
C ALA A 27 -7.90 -4.32 -21.14
N GLN A 28 -7.23 -3.17 -21.10
CA GLN A 28 -5.97 -3.03 -20.38
C GLN A 28 -6.30 -3.15 -18.89
N VAL A 29 -6.05 -4.32 -18.32
CA VAL A 29 -6.16 -4.54 -16.87
C VAL A 29 -4.90 -3.96 -16.24
N SER A 30 -5.07 -3.14 -15.19
CA SER A 30 -3.95 -2.65 -14.40
C SER A 30 -3.23 -3.86 -13.77
N THR A 31 -1.99 -4.11 -14.18
CA THR A 31 -1.21 -5.30 -13.77
C THR A 31 -0.40 -5.09 -12.50
N ALA A 32 -0.43 -3.90 -11.91
CA ALA A 32 0.35 -3.55 -10.73
C ALA A 32 -0.49 -2.68 -9.78
N VAL A 33 -1.47 -3.30 -9.12
CA VAL A 33 -2.30 -2.64 -8.10
C VAL A 33 -1.79 -3.05 -6.72
N PRO A 34 -1.04 -2.19 -6.01
CA PRO A 34 -0.55 -2.50 -4.68
C PRO A 34 -1.66 -2.39 -3.63
N ALA A 35 -1.58 -3.24 -2.62
CA ALA A 35 -2.30 -3.13 -1.37
C ALA A 35 -1.32 -2.86 -0.23
N PHE A 36 -1.48 -1.73 0.42
CA PHE A 36 -0.70 -1.32 1.57
C PHE A 36 -1.45 -1.68 2.86
N ILE A 37 -0.83 -2.49 3.71
CA ILE A 37 -1.41 -2.96 4.96
C ILE A 37 -0.63 -2.37 6.12
N GLY A 38 -1.29 -1.59 7.00
CA GLY A 38 -0.59 -0.94 8.11
C GLY A 38 -1.47 -0.01 8.94
N TYR A 39 -0.82 0.82 9.73
CA TYR A 39 -1.46 1.77 10.65
C TYR A 39 -1.80 3.08 9.96
N THR A 40 -2.93 3.68 10.35
CA THR A 40 -3.39 4.96 9.81
C THR A 40 -3.86 5.88 10.95
N GLN A 41 -3.92 7.18 10.71
CA GLN A 41 -4.36 8.14 11.74
C GLN A 41 -5.85 7.96 12.09
N LYS A 42 -6.67 7.67 11.08
CA LYS A 42 -8.09 7.35 11.20
C LYS A 42 -8.44 6.30 10.14
N ALA A 43 -9.64 5.75 10.19
CA ALA A 43 -10.16 4.87 9.15
C ALA A 43 -11.67 5.09 9.07
N SER A 44 -12.11 6.07 8.28
CA SER A 44 -13.53 6.38 8.11
C SER A 44 -13.79 7.01 6.76
N ASP A 45 -14.91 6.64 6.15
CA ASP A 45 -15.43 7.23 4.93
C ASP A 45 -16.08 8.60 5.22
N TYR A 46 -16.55 9.29 4.18
CA TYR A 46 -17.22 10.61 4.26
C TYR A 46 -18.52 10.58 5.08
N ASP A 47 -19.21 9.47 5.09
CA ASP A 47 -20.44 9.24 5.86
C ASP A 47 -20.18 8.75 7.31
N GLY A 48 -18.90 8.58 7.69
CA GLY A 48 -18.50 8.07 9.00
C GLY A 48 -18.46 6.54 9.10
N THR A 49 -18.66 5.81 8.00
CA THR A 49 -18.53 4.35 7.99
C THR A 49 -17.09 3.96 8.37
N ASP A 50 -16.94 3.01 9.29
CA ASP A 50 -15.65 2.48 9.72
C ASP A 50 -15.00 1.65 8.60
N LEU A 51 -13.79 2.04 8.21
CA LEU A 51 -12.93 1.39 7.21
C LEU A 51 -11.82 0.52 7.83
N ASN A 52 -11.80 0.37 9.15
CA ASN A 52 -10.80 -0.46 9.80
C ASN A 52 -10.93 -1.94 9.36
N GLU A 53 -9.81 -2.58 9.04
CA GLU A 53 -9.72 -3.94 8.51
C GLU A 53 -10.52 -4.18 7.20
N LYS A 54 -10.89 -3.11 6.47
CA LYS A 54 -11.59 -3.19 5.18
C LYS A 54 -10.69 -2.71 4.05
N PRO A 55 -10.33 -3.57 3.08
CA PRO A 55 -9.59 -3.15 1.90
C PRO A 55 -10.37 -2.07 1.13
N THR A 56 -9.82 -0.87 1.10
CA THR A 56 -10.44 0.31 0.49
C THR A 56 -9.59 0.82 -0.65
N LYS A 57 -10.16 0.91 -1.85
CA LYS A 57 -9.46 1.42 -3.03
C LYS A 57 -9.41 2.94 -3.00
N ILE A 58 -8.23 3.49 -3.27
CA ILE A 58 -7.99 4.92 -3.40
C ILE A 58 -7.27 5.23 -4.70
N TYR A 59 -7.41 6.46 -5.18
CA TYR A 59 -6.86 6.93 -6.46
C TYR A 59 -5.84 8.05 -6.30
N SER A 60 -5.69 8.61 -5.10
CA SER A 60 -4.78 9.72 -4.83
C SER A 60 -4.36 9.79 -3.37
N LEU A 61 -3.25 10.49 -3.10
CA LEU A 61 -2.82 10.79 -1.73
C LEU A 61 -3.86 11.64 -0.99
N LYS A 62 -4.55 12.53 -1.70
CA LYS A 62 -5.60 13.36 -1.09
C LYS A 62 -6.76 12.50 -0.56
N GLU A 63 -7.19 11.50 -1.32
CA GLU A 63 -8.23 10.57 -0.91
C GLU A 63 -7.79 9.71 0.28
N PHE A 64 -6.49 9.34 0.32
CA PHE A 64 -5.91 8.72 1.51
C PHE A 64 -6.02 9.63 2.74
N GLU A 65 -5.66 10.90 2.63
CA GLU A 65 -5.77 11.87 3.74
C GLU A 65 -7.22 12.03 4.21
N ASP A 66 -8.18 12.04 3.28
CA ASP A 66 -9.59 12.20 3.59
C ASP A 66 -10.16 10.99 4.34
N PHE A 67 -9.75 9.77 4.02
CA PHE A 67 -10.23 8.54 4.65
C PHE A 67 -9.38 8.07 5.82
N PHE A 68 -8.07 8.15 5.69
CA PHE A 68 -7.10 7.54 6.60
C PHE A 68 -6.25 8.54 7.39
N GLY A 69 -6.34 9.82 7.05
CA GLY A 69 -5.66 10.90 7.76
C GLY A 69 -4.24 11.17 7.28
N ALA A 70 -3.51 11.91 8.08
CA ALA A 70 -2.17 12.39 7.76
C ALA A 70 -1.06 11.51 8.36
N ALA A 71 0.18 11.95 8.17
CA ALA A 71 1.36 11.33 8.76
C ALA A 71 1.32 11.36 10.29
N ASP A 72 1.91 10.34 10.91
CA ASP A 72 2.26 10.40 12.33
C ASP A 72 3.45 11.35 12.53
N ASN A 73 3.20 12.50 13.15
CA ASN A 73 4.19 13.54 13.30
C ASN A 73 5.25 13.16 14.35
N GLU A 74 6.52 13.33 13.98
CA GLU A 74 7.63 13.13 14.91
C GLU A 74 7.62 14.19 16.03
N THR A 75 7.32 13.78 17.25
CA THR A 75 7.30 14.64 18.44
C THR A 75 8.58 14.53 19.27
N ASN A 76 9.45 13.60 18.93
CA ASN A 76 10.64 13.25 19.70
C ASN A 76 11.94 13.86 19.15
N ILE A 77 11.84 14.82 18.23
CA ILE A 77 13.00 15.55 17.70
C ILE A 77 13.22 16.80 18.54
N GLU A 78 14.46 17.01 18.97
CA GLU A 78 14.92 18.26 19.57
C GLU A 78 15.98 18.92 18.68
N VAL A 79 15.98 20.25 18.66
CA VAL A 79 16.97 21.03 17.92
C VAL A 79 17.81 21.83 18.89
N ASN A 80 19.08 21.48 18.98
CA ASN A 80 20.06 22.18 19.82
C ASN A 80 20.72 23.31 19.02
N LEU A 81 20.45 24.56 19.42
CA LEU A 81 20.98 25.75 18.79
C LEU A 81 22.13 26.33 19.64
N VAL A 82 23.33 26.38 19.06
CA VAL A 82 24.47 27.11 19.69
C VAL A 82 24.54 28.50 19.07
N ARG A 83 24.37 29.50 19.90
CA ARG A 83 24.49 30.92 19.51
C ARG A 83 25.76 31.54 20.11
N LYS A 84 26.39 32.46 19.38
CA LYS A 84 27.52 33.28 19.83
C LYS A 84 27.12 34.74 19.74
N THR A 85 27.53 35.55 20.71
CA THR A 85 27.33 36.99 20.63
C THR A 85 28.52 37.62 19.92
N GLU A 86 28.27 38.27 18.79
CA GLU A 86 29.25 39.04 18.02
C GLU A 86 28.72 40.46 17.86
N ASN A 87 29.53 41.46 18.26
CA ASN A 87 29.16 42.89 18.22
C ASN A 87 27.79 43.20 18.89
N GLY A 88 27.49 42.55 20.00
CA GLY A 88 26.21 42.73 20.73
C GLY A 88 25.00 42.02 20.09
N LYS A 89 25.16 41.26 19.00
CA LYS A 89 24.10 40.52 18.34
C LYS A 89 24.30 39.01 18.47
N ALA A 90 23.22 38.29 18.73
CA ALA A 90 23.26 36.83 18.78
C ALA A 90 23.32 36.25 17.36
N VAL A 91 24.40 35.56 17.03
CA VAL A 91 24.61 34.88 15.74
C VAL A 91 24.53 33.37 15.95
N LEU A 92 23.82 32.68 15.08
CA LEU A 92 23.72 31.22 15.11
C LEU A 92 25.07 30.61 14.68
N LYS A 93 25.71 29.85 15.57
CA LYS A 93 26.98 29.17 15.30
C LYS A 93 26.76 27.77 14.75
N SER A 94 25.80 27.02 15.30
CA SER A 94 25.42 25.69 14.83
C SER A 94 24.01 25.34 15.24
N ALA A 95 23.36 24.50 14.42
CA ALA A 95 22.10 23.85 14.73
C ALA A 95 22.27 22.33 14.51
N LYS A 96 21.89 21.52 15.49
CA LYS A 96 21.91 20.06 15.40
C LYS A 96 20.57 19.55 15.83
N ALA A 97 19.93 18.76 14.95
CA ALA A 97 18.73 18.00 15.26
C ALA A 97 19.11 16.58 15.71
N ALA A 98 18.46 16.09 16.74
CA ALA A 98 18.62 14.74 17.25
C ALA A 98 17.32 14.27 17.87
N PHE A 99 17.13 12.97 18.01
CA PHE A 99 16.06 12.43 18.84
C PHE A 99 16.36 12.70 20.32
N LYS A 100 15.33 12.99 21.09
CA LYS A 100 15.44 13.08 22.56
C LYS A 100 16.02 11.79 23.11
N THR A 101 16.85 11.90 24.14
CA THR A 101 17.51 10.74 24.76
C THR A 101 16.49 9.66 25.13
N GLY A 102 16.72 8.42 24.70
CA GLY A 102 15.85 7.27 24.96
C GLY A 102 14.63 7.15 24.03
N THR A 103 14.49 8.05 23.05
CA THR A 103 13.41 7.98 22.05
C THR A 103 13.94 7.52 20.68
N LYS A 104 13.03 7.03 19.83
CA LYS A 104 13.31 6.61 18.46
C LYS A 104 12.32 7.27 17.50
N ALA A 105 12.60 7.19 16.22
CA ALA A 105 11.65 7.56 15.17
C ALA A 105 10.34 6.78 15.28
N SER A 106 9.23 7.37 14.83
CA SER A 106 7.97 6.67 14.69
C SER A 106 8.14 5.44 13.79
N LEU A 107 7.46 4.35 14.14
CA LEU A 107 7.42 3.13 13.33
C LEU A 107 6.32 3.19 12.25
N HIS A 108 5.49 4.23 12.28
CA HIS A 108 4.34 4.39 11.38
C HIS A 108 4.76 5.07 10.08
N THR A 109 5.05 4.28 9.07
CA THR A 109 5.61 4.73 7.78
C THR A 109 4.62 4.69 6.62
N MET A 110 3.38 4.24 6.86
CA MET A 110 2.33 4.09 5.83
C MET A 110 2.15 5.35 4.96
N PHE A 111 1.94 6.52 5.60
CA PHE A 111 1.75 7.79 4.90
C PHE A 111 2.94 8.13 3.97
N TYR A 112 4.15 7.94 4.46
CA TYR A 112 5.36 8.26 3.69
C TYR A 112 5.58 7.29 2.53
N ALA A 113 5.24 6.01 2.70
CA ALA A 113 5.30 5.01 1.63
C ALA A 113 4.29 5.36 0.51
N LEU A 114 3.06 5.74 0.87
CA LEU A 114 2.05 6.17 -0.08
C LEU A 114 2.40 7.48 -0.78
N ARG A 115 2.93 8.44 -0.02
CA ARG A 115 3.42 9.69 -0.61
C ARG A 115 4.50 9.42 -1.65
N LEU A 116 5.49 8.59 -1.31
CA LEU A 116 6.54 8.18 -2.25
C LEU A 116 5.95 7.48 -3.47
N TYR A 117 4.97 6.59 -3.27
CA TYR A 117 4.29 5.87 -4.35
C TYR A 117 3.60 6.85 -5.33
N PHE A 118 2.75 7.76 -4.84
CA PHE A 118 2.03 8.70 -5.68
C PHE A 118 2.94 9.77 -6.32
N GLU A 119 3.96 10.27 -5.61
CA GLU A 119 4.93 11.23 -6.15
C GLU A 119 5.78 10.63 -7.30
N ASN A 120 5.92 9.29 -7.34
CA ASN A 120 6.59 8.58 -8.43
C ASN A 120 5.63 8.07 -9.52
N GLY A 121 4.41 8.59 -9.59
CA GLY A 121 3.45 8.24 -10.63
C GLY A 121 2.66 6.97 -10.37
N GLY A 122 2.54 6.55 -9.10
CA GLY A 122 1.69 5.44 -8.70
C GLY A 122 0.23 5.67 -9.08
N GLY A 123 -0.43 4.60 -9.52
CA GLY A 123 -1.85 4.57 -9.89
C GLY A 123 -2.77 4.23 -8.70
N PRO A 124 -3.98 3.72 -8.97
CA PRO A 124 -4.88 3.26 -7.93
C PRO A 124 -4.24 2.19 -7.05
N CYS A 125 -4.53 2.23 -5.75
CA CYS A 125 -4.03 1.24 -4.79
C CYS A 125 -5.09 0.94 -3.73
N TYR A 126 -4.87 -0.15 -2.98
CA TYR A 126 -5.71 -0.52 -1.85
C TYR A 126 -5.02 -0.19 -0.54
N ILE A 127 -5.81 0.27 0.42
CA ILE A 127 -5.38 0.52 1.80
C ILE A 127 -6.15 -0.41 2.73
N VAL A 128 -5.42 -1.08 3.61
CA VAL A 128 -5.99 -1.87 4.70
C VAL A 128 -5.47 -1.29 6.02
N SER A 129 -6.30 -0.48 6.65
CA SER A 129 -6.01 0.06 7.97
C SER A 129 -6.23 -1.01 9.03
N ILE A 130 -5.22 -1.30 9.83
CA ILE A 130 -5.31 -2.34 10.87
C ILE A 130 -5.48 -1.79 12.28
N ALA A 131 -5.08 -0.54 12.49
CA ALA A 131 -5.25 0.20 13.74
C ALA A 131 -4.85 1.67 13.57
N LYS A 132 -5.12 2.46 14.60
CA LYS A 132 -4.71 3.88 14.63
C LYS A 132 -3.24 4.02 15.01
N THR A 133 -2.54 4.96 14.34
CA THR A 133 -1.18 5.37 14.73
C THR A 133 -1.17 5.86 16.18
N GLY A 134 -0.09 5.57 16.89
CA GLY A 134 0.05 5.95 18.31
C GLY A 134 -0.81 5.15 19.30
N SER A 135 -1.64 4.22 18.83
CA SER A 135 -2.41 3.33 19.72
C SER A 135 -1.56 2.27 20.41
N GLU A 136 -0.38 1.98 19.87
CA GLU A 136 0.53 0.94 20.34
C GLU A 136 1.99 1.40 20.29
N ALA A 137 2.79 0.87 21.21
CA ALA A 137 4.22 1.18 21.28
C ALA A 137 5.08 0.42 20.25
N THR A 138 4.50 -0.61 19.63
CA THR A 138 5.17 -1.50 18.67
C THR A 138 4.19 -1.93 17.59
N VAL A 139 4.72 -2.31 16.43
CA VAL A 139 3.91 -2.88 15.35
C VAL A 139 3.44 -4.29 15.73
N ASP A 140 2.12 -4.51 15.75
CA ASP A 140 1.51 -5.79 16.11
C ASP A 140 1.38 -6.69 14.88
N ASN A 141 2.12 -7.79 14.90
CA ASN A 141 2.10 -8.81 13.84
C ASN A 141 0.71 -9.42 13.64
N THR A 142 -0.06 -9.64 14.71
CA THR A 142 -1.39 -10.25 14.61
C THR A 142 -2.38 -9.37 13.85
N LYS A 143 -2.28 -8.06 14.03
CA LYS A 143 -3.11 -7.10 13.29
C LYS A 143 -2.73 -7.04 11.81
N LEU A 144 -1.44 -7.07 11.48
CA LEU A 144 -0.99 -7.17 10.09
C LEU A 144 -1.49 -8.45 9.41
N GLN A 145 -1.49 -9.58 10.12
CA GLN A 145 -2.05 -10.83 9.62
C GLN A 145 -3.55 -10.73 9.33
N LYS A 146 -4.33 -10.10 10.21
CA LYS A 146 -5.77 -9.85 9.95
C LYS A 146 -5.99 -8.98 8.71
N GLY A 147 -5.18 -7.94 8.53
CA GLY A 147 -5.22 -7.12 7.32
C GLY A 147 -4.91 -7.92 6.06
N LEU A 148 -3.95 -8.84 6.12
CA LEU A 148 -3.64 -9.76 5.05
C LEU A 148 -4.80 -10.72 4.75
N GLU A 149 -5.43 -11.27 5.78
CA GLU A 149 -6.61 -12.14 5.65
C GLU A 149 -7.79 -11.39 5.01
N ALA A 150 -8.05 -10.16 5.43
CA ALA A 150 -9.11 -9.33 4.84
C ALA A 150 -8.88 -9.07 3.35
N LEU A 151 -7.62 -8.93 2.93
CA LEU A 151 -7.25 -8.72 1.52
C LEU A 151 -7.51 -9.95 0.64
N ALA A 152 -7.55 -11.17 1.20
CA ALA A 152 -7.71 -12.40 0.45
C ALA A 152 -9.02 -12.49 -0.37
N ALA A 153 -10.06 -11.75 0.06
CA ALA A 153 -11.35 -11.71 -0.63
C ALA A 153 -11.41 -10.78 -1.84
N PHE A 154 -10.31 -10.09 -2.17
CA PHE A 154 -10.23 -9.10 -3.24
C PHE A 154 -9.26 -9.57 -4.33
N ASP A 155 -9.72 -9.75 -5.56
CA ASP A 155 -8.92 -10.27 -6.69
C ASP A 155 -8.08 -9.18 -7.40
N GLU A 156 -8.44 -7.90 -7.27
CA GLU A 156 -7.78 -6.81 -7.99
C GLU A 156 -6.36 -6.48 -7.49
N PRO A 157 -6.05 -6.55 -6.16
CA PRO A 157 -4.71 -6.29 -5.67
C PRO A 157 -3.71 -7.35 -6.14
N THR A 158 -2.64 -6.91 -6.81
CA THR A 158 -1.59 -7.80 -7.34
C THR A 158 -0.28 -7.75 -6.56
N LEU A 159 -0.10 -6.75 -5.70
CA LEU A 159 1.09 -6.58 -4.87
C LEU A 159 0.69 -6.37 -3.40
N ILE A 160 1.32 -7.08 -2.49
CA ILE A 160 1.13 -6.93 -1.05
C ILE A 160 2.33 -6.19 -0.46
N VAL A 161 2.08 -5.09 0.25
CA VAL A 161 3.13 -4.25 0.84
C VAL A 161 2.82 -4.01 2.32
N PHE A 162 3.82 -4.25 3.18
CA PHE A 162 3.77 -3.94 4.61
C PHE A 162 4.77 -2.81 4.93
N PRO A 163 4.40 -1.53 4.81
CA PRO A 163 5.32 -0.42 5.02
C PRO A 163 5.96 -0.43 6.41
N GLU A 164 5.25 -0.95 7.40
CA GLU A 164 5.65 -0.99 8.80
C GLU A 164 6.19 -2.36 9.24
N GLY A 165 6.35 -3.29 8.31
CA GLY A 165 6.84 -4.65 8.60
C GLY A 165 8.19 -4.66 9.31
N GLN A 166 9.08 -3.71 9.00
CA GLN A 166 10.38 -3.55 9.66
C GLN A 166 10.26 -3.08 11.12
N GLY A 167 9.11 -2.53 11.53
CA GLY A 167 8.82 -2.11 12.89
C GLY A 167 8.46 -3.26 13.84
N ILE A 168 8.29 -4.48 13.33
CA ILE A 168 8.04 -5.66 14.14
C ILE A 168 9.30 -5.98 14.94
N SER A 169 9.22 -5.87 16.27
CA SER A 169 10.36 -6.01 17.17
C SER A 169 10.97 -7.41 17.22
N ASN A 170 10.19 -8.44 16.88
CA ASN A 170 10.62 -9.84 16.87
C ASN A 170 10.78 -10.36 15.44
N GLY A 171 11.99 -10.72 15.05
CA GLY A 171 12.28 -11.25 13.72
C GLY A 171 11.50 -12.51 13.36
N ALA A 172 11.22 -13.40 14.32
CA ALA A 172 10.41 -14.59 14.08
C ALA A 172 8.96 -14.21 13.69
N ASN A 173 8.41 -13.16 14.29
CA ASN A 173 7.08 -12.65 13.94
C ASN A 173 7.08 -12.01 12.56
N TYR A 174 8.13 -11.27 12.19
CA TYR A 174 8.29 -10.72 10.85
C TYR A 174 8.30 -11.84 9.79
N TYR A 175 9.14 -12.85 9.96
CA TYR A 175 9.20 -13.98 9.01
C TYR A 175 7.90 -14.81 8.99
N SER A 176 7.18 -14.90 10.11
CA SER A 176 5.85 -15.51 10.14
C SER A 176 4.86 -14.75 9.23
N LEU A 177 4.84 -13.40 9.30
CA LEU A 177 4.02 -12.58 8.43
C LEU A 177 4.38 -12.77 6.94
N VAL A 178 5.68 -12.73 6.63
CA VAL A 178 6.17 -12.96 5.25
C VAL A 178 5.76 -14.35 4.75
N THR A 179 5.88 -15.38 5.58
CA THR A 179 5.47 -16.74 5.22
C THR A 179 3.97 -16.83 4.93
N LEU A 180 3.14 -16.17 5.72
CA LEU A 180 1.69 -16.12 5.48
C LEU A 180 1.35 -15.37 4.19
N ALA A 181 2.04 -14.25 3.92
CA ALA A 181 1.86 -13.52 2.68
C ALA A 181 2.28 -14.34 1.45
N LEU A 182 3.41 -15.03 1.51
CA LEU A 182 3.86 -15.96 0.46
C LEU A 182 2.88 -17.12 0.25
N LYS A 183 2.33 -17.65 1.35
CA LYS A 183 1.30 -18.68 1.27
C LYS A 183 0.06 -18.16 0.56
N GLN A 184 -0.44 -16.96 0.91
CA GLN A 184 -1.57 -16.36 0.22
C GLN A 184 -1.29 -16.16 -1.28
N CYS A 185 -0.07 -15.71 -1.65
CA CYS A 185 0.34 -15.61 -3.04
C CYS A 185 0.32 -16.96 -3.77
N ALA A 186 0.77 -18.04 -3.09
CA ALA A 186 0.77 -19.39 -3.66
C ALA A 186 -0.64 -19.96 -3.81
N ASP A 187 -1.52 -19.68 -2.86
CA ASP A 187 -2.90 -20.18 -2.85
C ASP A 187 -3.77 -19.47 -3.91
N LEU A 188 -3.60 -18.15 -4.08
CA LEU A 188 -4.41 -17.33 -4.99
C LEU A 188 -3.81 -17.21 -6.40
N GLN A 189 -2.49 -17.30 -6.56
CA GLN A 189 -1.74 -17.24 -7.83
C GLN A 189 -1.96 -15.97 -8.68
N ASP A 190 -2.43 -14.89 -8.07
CA ASP A 190 -2.77 -13.61 -8.72
C ASP A 190 -1.97 -12.42 -8.21
N ARG A 191 -1.14 -12.61 -7.17
CA ARG A 191 -0.43 -11.55 -6.45
C ARG A 191 0.96 -11.95 -5.99
N PHE A 192 1.78 -10.94 -5.62
CA PHE A 192 3.10 -11.08 -5.04
C PHE A 192 3.23 -10.24 -3.77
N THR A 193 4.12 -10.64 -2.85
CA THR A 193 4.49 -9.83 -1.68
C THR A 193 5.86 -9.18 -1.89
N LEU A 194 6.01 -7.96 -1.41
CA LEU A 194 7.24 -7.14 -1.43
C LEU A 194 7.78 -6.95 -0.03
#